data_31c34857028d58f676db8589d34ffee3
#
_entry.id   31c34857028d58f676db8589d34ffee3
#
_cell.length_a   1.000
_cell.length_b   1.000
_cell.length_c   1.000
_cell.angle_alpha   90.00
_cell.angle_beta   90.00
_cell.angle_gamma   90.00
#
_symmetry.space_group_name_H-M   'P 1'
#
loop_
_entity.id
_entity.type
_entity.pdbx_description
1 polymer ?
#
loop_
_entity_poly.entity_id
_entity_poly.type
_entity_poly.pdbx_seq_one_letter_code
_entity_poly.pdbx_strand_id
1 'polypeptide(L)'
;MAASGSLLDGAAQKKLVAPPGYTIENMGGLEHLKPDKPEQIAMLIYPGMTALDLIGPQQAFGYMMGAKVHLIWKDLLPVESDTGVKITPTAAMKDLPEPVDLIFVPGGGKGTVALMSDAEVLDFLAREGKTARYVTSVCSGSLVLGAAGLLRGYRATSHWAVREVLPTLEAIPASGRVVEDRNRITAGGVTAGIDFGLYLVAKLRGDYYAQALQLMLEYDPHPPFHSGTPDDARADIRDLATVMYAPLLKSAGLAAEARKMNWSKHS
;
A
#
# COMPACT_ATOMS: atom_id res chain seq x y z
N MET A 1 -6.98 46.15 16.05
CA MET A 1 -8.02 45.10 16.21
C MET A 1 -8.31 44.58 14.81
N ALA A 2 -7.64 43.51 14.42
CA ALA A 2 -7.91 42.81 13.15
C ALA A 2 -9.00 41.81 13.43
N ALA A 3 -10.15 41.99 12.80
CA ALA A 3 -11.23 41.02 12.82
C ALA A 3 -10.73 39.77 12.11
N SER A 4 -10.61 38.67 12.85
CA SER A 4 -10.47 37.33 12.28
C SER A 4 -11.80 36.99 11.60
N GLY A 5 -11.93 37.39 10.33
CA GLY A 5 -13.02 36.93 9.50
C GLY A 5 -12.94 35.41 9.40
N SER A 6 -13.99 34.73 9.88
CA SER A 6 -14.19 33.31 9.65
C SER A 6 -14.07 33.05 8.14
N LEU A 7 -13.17 32.17 7.73
CA LEU A 7 -12.99 31.74 6.34
C LEU A 7 -14.26 31.10 5.73
N LEU A 8 -15.29 30.89 6.54
CA LEU A 8 -16.58 30.35 6.13
C LEU A 8 -17.65 31.40 6.35
N ASP A 9 -17.74 32.34 5.38
CA ASP A 9 -18.86 33.25 5.27
C ASP A 9 -20.17 32.48 4.97
N GLY A 10 -21.29 32.94 5.45
CA GLY A 10 -22.60 32.26 5.36
C GLY A 10 -23.00 31.80 3.94
N ALA A 11 -22.43 32.40 2.89
CA ALA A 11 -22.60 31.96 1.50
C ALA A 11 -21.77 30.72 1.15
N ALA A 12 -20.60 30.54 1.77
CA ALA A 12 -19.79 29.35 1.60
C ALA A 12 -20.40 28.16 2.35
N GLN A 13 -20.98 28.39 3.52
CA GLN A 13 -21.67 27.35 4.28
C GLN A 13 -22.91 26.79 3.54
N LYS A 14 -23.63 27.62 2.74
CA LYS A 14 -24.75 27.15 1.91
C LYS A 14 -24.34 26.25 0.74
N LYS A 15 -23.06 26.31 0.30
CA LYS A 15 -22.54 25.47 -0.78
C LYS A 15 -21.94 24.14 -0.28
N LEU A 16 -21.64 24.07 1.01
CA LEU A 16 -21.17 22.85 1.65
C LEU A 16 -22.40 22.05 2.11
N VAL A 17 -23.19 21.57 1.16
CA VAL A 17 -24.24 20.59 1.45
C VAL A 17 -23.53 19.26 1.65
N ALA A 18 -23.16 19.00 2.88
CA ALA A 18 -22.72 17.67 3.27
C ALA A 18 -23.85 16.65 3.01
N PRO A 19 -23.53 15.40 2.68
CA PRO A 19 -24.54 14.34 2.59
C PRO A 19 -25.41 14.27 3.86
N PRO A 20 -26.63 13.73 3.78
CA PRO A 20 -27.49 13.59 4.94
C PRO A 20 -26.73 12.95 6.13
N GLY A 21 -26.74 13.59 7.28
CA GLY A 21 -26.01 13.17 8.48
C GLY A 21 -24.68 13.90 8.72
N TYR A 22 -24.23 14.72 7.78
CA TYR A 22 -23.03 15.55 7.95
C TYR A 22 -23.45 17.01 8.07
N THR A 23 -23.03 17.70 9.10
CA THR A 23 -23.18 19.14 9.23
C THR A 23 -21.85 19.78 9.57
N ILE A 24 -21.65 21.02 9.13
CA ILE A 24 -20.41 21.78 9.41
C ILE A 24 -20.28 22.02 10.91
N GLU A 25 -21.39 22.23 11.60
CA GLU A 25 -21.44 22.36 13.06
C GLU A 25 -20.91 21.11 13.77
N ASN A 26 -21.01 19.96 13.13
CA ASN A 26 -20.53 18.67 13.64
C ASN A 26 -19.09 18.33 13.22
N MET A 27 -18.37 19.22 12.54
CA MET A 27 -16.97 18.95 12.19
C MET A 27 -16.08 18.77 13.43
N GLY A 28 -16.46 19.31 14.59
CA GLY A 28 -15.86 18.96 15.88
C GLY A 28 -16.32 17.62 16.43
N GLY A 29 -17.44 17.10 15.92
CA GLY A 29 -18.08 15.82 16.29
C GLY A 29 -18.12 14.85 15.13
N LEU A 30 -16.99 14.66 14.43
CA LEU A 30 -16.87 13.67 13.34
C LEU A 30 -16.97 12.20 13.82
N GLU A 31 -17.39 11.99 15.09
CA GLU A 31 -17.60 10.66 15.67
C GLU A 31 -18.56 9.81 14.85
N HIS A 32 -19.57 10.43 14.23
CA HIS A 32 -20.51 9.73 13.34
C HIS A 32 -19.89 9.24 12.02
N LEU A 33 -18.69 9.70 11.67
CA LEU A 33 -17.91 9.19 10.53
C LEU A 33 -17.01 8.01 10.91
N LYS A 34 -16.90 7.72 12.23
CA LYS A 34 -16.20 6.53 12.68
C LYS A 34 -17.09 5.32 12.43
N PRO A 35 -16.53 4.19 11.94
CA PRO A 35 -17.29 2.96 11.89
C PRO A 35 -17.60 2.47 13.31
N ASP A 36 -18.68 1.69 13.46
CA ASP A 36 -19.01 1.03 14.73
C ASP A 36 -17.86 0.15 15.23
N LYS A 37 -17.14 -0.47 14.30
CA LYS A 37 -15.93 -1.24 14.57
C LYS A 37 -14.75 -0.65 13.79
N PRO A 38 -13.69 -0.19 14.49
CA PRO A 38 -12.47 0.31 13.86
C PRO A 38 -11.81 -0.76 12.98
N GLU A 39 -11.40 -0.38 11.76
CA GLU A 39 -10.59 -1.26 10.93
C GLU A 39 -9.21 -1.46 11.59
N GLN A 40 -8.74 -2.70 11.58
CA GLN A 40 -7.38 -3.08 11.97
C GLN A 40 -6.54 -3.22 10.71
N ILE A 41 -5.62 -2.29 10.48
CA ILE A 41 -4.77 -2.21 9.29
C ILE A 41 -3.35 -2.58 9.68
N ALA A 42 -2.87 -3.72 9.21
CA ALA A 42 -1.50 -4.18 9.44
C ALA A 42 -0.62 -3.81 8.24
N MET A 43 0.32 -2.91 8.45
CA MET A 43 1.29 -2.48 7.44
C MET A 43 2.66 -3.04 7.79
N LEU A 44 3.14 -4.00 6.99
CA LEU A 44 4.46 -4.59 7.18
C LEU A 44 5.54 -3.54 6.92
N ILE A 45 6.52 -3.47 7.81
CA ILE A 45 7.76 -2.73 7.60
C ILE A 45 8.93 -3.69 7.72
N TYR A 46 10.02 -3.46 6.97
CA TYR A 46 11.15 -4.36 6.95
C TYR A 46 12.42 -3.67 6.45
N PRO A 47 13.62 -4.16 6.83
CA PRO A 47 14.88 -3.55 6.40
C PRO A 47 15.01 -3.48 4.88
N GLY A 48 15.34 -2.30 4.36
CA GLY A 48 15.50 -2.05 2.94
C GLY A 48 14.17 -1.92 2.17
N MET A 49 13.03 -1.73 2.83
CA MET A 49 11.79 -1.31 2.17
C MET A 49 11.95 0.09 1.57
N THR A 50 11.20 0.40 0.54
CA THR A 50 11.11 1.75 0.00
C THR A 50 10.16 2.58 0.89
N ALA A 51 10.70 3.61 1.55
CA ALA A 51 9.94 4.38 2.55
C ALA A 51 8.66 4.98 1.99
N LEU A 52 8.67 5.51 0.76
CA LEU A 52 7.48 6.14 0.17
C LEU A 52 6.38 5.13 -0.17
N ASP A 53 6.73 3.87 -0.45
CA ASP A 53 5.75 2.78 -0.64
C ASP A 53 4.88 2.58 0.60
N LEU A 54 5.47 2.78 1.78
CA LEU A 54 4.79 2.70 3.07
C LEU A 54 4.07 4.00 3.40
N ILE A 55 4.80 5.13 3.38
CA ILE A 55 4.31 6.41 3.93
C ILE A 55 3.13 6.96 3.11
N GLY A 56 3.14 6.80 1.78
CA GLY A 56 2.04 7.24 0.93
C GLY A 56 0.69 6.66 1.35
N PRO A 57 0.52 5.34 1.36
CA PRO A 57 -0.72 4.72 1.85
C PRO A 57 -0.99 4.96 3.34
N GLN A 58 0.06 4.95 4.16
CA GLN A 58 -0.07 5.17 5.61
C GLN A 58 -0.68 6.52 5.92
N GLN A 59 -0.32 7.56 5.16
CA GLN A 59 -0.89 8.90 5.34
C GLN A 59 -2.41 8.89 5.09
N ALA A 60 -2.88 8.20 4.05
CA ALA A 60 -4.30 8.07 3.77
C ALA A 60 -5.03 7.28 4.86
N PHE A 61 -4.48 6.14 5.27
CA PHE A 61 -5.09 5.30 6.31
C PHE A 61 -5.07 5.95 7.69
N GLY A 62 -4.00 6.70 8.01
CA GLY A 62 -3.87 7.43 9.27
C GLY A 62 -4.92 8.53 9.45
N TYR A 63 -5.47 9.05 8.34
CA TYR A 63 -6.56 10.03 8.35
C TYR A 63 -7.96 9.40 8.35
N MET A 64 -8.05 8.08 8.24
CA MET A 64 -9.34 7.40 8.41
C MET A 64 -9.74 7.40 9.89
N MET A 65 -10.76 8.17 10.22
CA MET A 65 -11.21 8.35 11.60
C MET A 65 -11.61 7.02 12.23
N GLY A 66 -11.00 6.72 13.37
CA GLY A 66 -11.23 5.49 14.12
C GLY A 66 -10.45 4.28 13.62
N ALA A 67 -9.89 4.27 12.42
CA ALA A 67 -9.02 3.18 11.98
C ALA A 67 -7.77 3.03 12.86
N LYS A 68 -7.31 1.81 13.03
CA LYS A 68 -6.08 1.48 13.76
C LYS A 68 -5.03 0.99 12.77
N VAL A 69 -4.01 1.81 12.56
CA VAL A 69 -2.88 1.48 11.70
C VAL A 69 -1.73 0.95 12.55
N HIS A 70 -1.33 -0.27 12.29
CA HIS A 70 -0.21 -0.95 12.95
C HIS A 70 0.95 -1.07 11.96
N LEU A 71 2.06 -0.43 12.27
CA LEU A 71 3.34 -0.68 11.58
C LEU A 71 3.98 -1.88 12.25
N ILE A 72 4.07 -3.00 11.53
CA ILE A 72 4.43 -4.29 12.14
C ILE A 72 5.77 -4.81 11.64
N TRP A 73 6.53 -5.37 12.56
CA TRP A 73 7.74 -6.10 12.28
C TRP A 73 7.92 -7.25 13.28
N LYS A 74 9.03 -7.97 13.19
CA LYS A 74 9.39 -9.08 14.09
C LYS A 74 9.56 -8.64 15.54
N ASP A 75 10.08 -7.43 15.73
CA ASP A 75 10.31 -6.78 17.02
C ASP A 75 9.97 -5.28 16.94
N LEU A 76 10.25 -4.53 18.01
CA LEU A 76 9.99 -3.08 18.09
C LEU A 76 11.23 -2.21 17.83
N LEU A 77 12.32 -2.79 17.32
CA LEU A 77 13.50 -2.01 16.96
C LEU A 77 13.27 -1.21 15.68
N PRO A 78 13.85 -0.02 15.56
CA PRO A 78 13.71 0.79 14.35
C PRO A 78 14.20 0.04 13.10
N VAL A 79 13.38 0.06 12.06
CA VAL A 79 13.65 -0.54 10.76
C VAL A 79 14.15 0.53 9.80
N GLU A 80 15.27 0.30 9.14
CA GLU A 80 15.87 1.24 8.19
C GLU A 80 15.42 0.92 6.75
N SER A 81 14.92 1.96 6.07
CA SER A 81 14.51 1.89 4.65
C SER A 81 15.69 1.85 3.69
N ASP A 82 15.42 1.68 2.42
CA ASP A 82 16.40 1.73 1.32
C ASP A 82 17.16 3.06 1.19
N THR A 83 16.57 4.15 1.69
CA THR A 83 17.14 5.51 1.67
C THR A 83 17.64 5.97 3.05
N GLY A 84 17.69 5.09 4.05
CA GLY A 84 18.21 5.39 5.37
C GLY A 84 17.20 5.99 6.35
N VAL A 85 15.92 6.13 5.97
CA VAL A 85 14.86 6.55 6.90
C VAL A 85 14.57 5.43 7.90
N LYS A 86 14.65 5.75 9.20
CA LYS A 86 14.33 4.80 10.27
C LYS A 86 12.90 4.96 10.73
N ILE A 87 12.16 3.86 10.74
CA ILE A 87 10.75 3.81 11.14
C ILE A 87 10.62 2.79 12.26
N THR A 88 10.01 3.22 13.38
CA THR A 88 9.77 2.34 14.52
C THR A 88 8.46 1.58 14.35
N PRO A 89 8.45 0.24 14.48
CA PRO A 89 7.21 -0.53 14.52
C PRO A 89 6.31 -0.10 15.69
N THR A 90 5.00 -0.16 15.48
CA THR A 90 4.02 0.10 16.55
C THR A 90 3.56 -1.18 17.25
N ALA A 91 3.79 -2.34 16.61
CA ALA A 91 3.51 -3.66 17.18
C ALA A 91 4.47 -4.71 16.60
N ALA A 92 4.77 -5.76 17.36
CA ALA A 92 5.38 -6.95 16.79
C ALA A 92 4.32 -7.81 16.10
N MET A 93 4.69 -8.56 15.04
CA MET A 93 3.77 -9.44 14.31
C MET A 93 3.00 -10.41 15.20
N LYS A 94 3.63 -10.91 16.27
CA LYS A 94 3.03 -11.83 17.25
C LYS A 94 2.00 -11.16 18.17
N ASP A 95 2.06 -9.84 18.32
CA ASP A 95 1.22 -9.05 19.24
C ASP A 95 0.15 -8.25 18.48
N LEU A 96 -0.03 -8.54 17.18
CA LEU A 96 -1.02 -7.86 16.34
C LEU A 96 -2.44 -8.21 16.80
N PRO A 97 -3.33 -7.22 17.02
CA PRO A 97 -4.72 -7.47 17.31
C PRO A 97 -5.43 -8.20 16.17
N GLU A 98 -6.18 -9.24 16.47
CA GLU A 98 -7.00 -9.99 15.51
C GLU A 98 -8.51 -9.72 15.72
N PRO A 99 -9.33 -9.81 14.67
CA PRO A 99 -8.96 -10.03 13.28
C PRO A 99 -8.35 -8.78 12.60
N VAL A 100 -7.48 -9.00 11.62
CA VAL A 100 -6.94 -7.95 10.76
C VAL A 100 -7.89 -7.74 9.57
N ASP A 101 -8.31 -6.50 9.33
CA ASP A 101 -9.15 -6.19 8.18
C ASP A 101 -8.33 -6.00 6.90
N LEU A 102 -7.13 -5.43 7.01
CA LEU A 102 -6.28 -5.15 5.87
C LEU A 102 -4.82 -5.47 6.19
N ILE A 103 -4.21 -6.27 5.31
CA ILE A 103 -2.76 -6.49 5.28
C ILE A 103 -2.18 -5.68 4.14
N PHE A 104 -1.11 -4.95 4.42
CA PHE A 104 -0.37 -4.17 3.43
C PHE A 104 1.12 -4.52 3.46
N VAL A 105 1.69 -4.73 2.26
CA VAL A 105 3.11 -4.99 2.06
C VAL A 105 3.70 -3.96 1.09
N PRO A 106 4.62 -3.08 1.56
CA PRO A 106 5.36 -2.17 0.68
C PRO A 106 6.39 -2.94 -0.15
N GLY A 107 6.90 -2.32 -1.19
CA GLY A 107 8.06 -2.84 -1.91
C GLY A 107 9.39 -2.38 -1.30
N GLY A 108 10.47 -2.77 -1.95
CA GLY A 108 11.83 -2.41 -1.58
C GLY A 108 12.83 -3.35 -2.25
N GLY A 109 13.73 -2.85 -3.01
CA GLY A 109 14.71 -3.60 -3.80
C GLY A 109 15.21 -4.92 -3.18
N LYS A 110 16.40 -4.90 -2.59
CA LYS A 110 17.00 -6.09 -1.94
C LYS A 110 16.20 -6.59 -0.74
N GLY A 111 15.53 -5.69 -0.02
CA GLY A 111 14.68 -6.05 1.12
C GLY A 111 13.51 -6.96 0.71
N THR A 112 12.82 -6.64 -0.39
CA THR A 112 11.77 -7.50 -0.95
C THR A 112 12.29 -8.89 -1.26
N VAL A 113 13.45 -8.99 -1.93
CA VAL A 113 14.05 -10.29 -2.29
C VAL A 113 14.37 -11.13 -1.05
N ALA A 114 14.92 -10.50 0.00
CA ALA A 114 15.17 -11.16 1.28
C ALA A 114 13.88 -11.70 1.90
N LEU A 115 12.80 -10.89 1.90
CA LEU A 115 11.51 -11.30 2.44
C LEU A 115 10.88 -12.49 1.70
N MET A 116 11.10 -12.62 0.40
CA MET A 116 10.58 -13.77 -0.37
C MET A 116 11.11 -15.13 0.11
N SER A 117 12.13 -15.13 0.96
CA SER A 117 12.72 -16.34 1.57
C SER A 117 12.61 -16.36 3.11
N ASP A 118 12.00 -15.35 3.71
CA ASP A 118 11.84 -15.25 5.17
C ASP A 118 10.61 -16.04 5.63
N ALA A 119 10.83 -17.24 6.12
CA ALA A 119 9.75 -18.16 6.49
C ALA A 119 8.81 -17.57 7.54
N GLU A 120 9.32 -16.87 8.55
CA GLU A 120 8.51 -16.25 9.61
C GLU A 120 7.52 -15.22 9.04
N VAL A 121 8.01 -14.35 8.15
CA VAL A 121 7.16 -13.32 7.50
C VAL A 121 6.17 -13.96 6.54
N LEU A 122 6.60 -14.94 5.73
CA LEU A 122 5.72 -15.60 4.77
C LEU A 122 4.62 -16.40 5.46
N ASP A 123 4.91 -17.08 6.55
CA ASP A 123 3.93 -17.84 7.34
C ASP A 123 2.95 -16.89 8.04
N PHE A 124 3.43 -15.78 8.59
CA PHE A 124 2.57 -14.71 9.13
C PHE A 124 1.60 -14.20 8.06
N LEU A 125 2.11 -13.78 6.90
CA LEU A 125 1.27 -13.26 5.81
C LEU A 125 0.26 -14.31 5.33
N ALA A 126 0.69 -15.57 5.17
CA ALA A 126 -0.17 -16.66 4.74
C ALA A 126 -1.29 -16.94 5.76
N ARG A 127 -1.01 -16.83 7.06
CA ARG A 127 -2.00 -16.99 8.12
C ARG A 127 -3.02 -15.86 8.10
N GLU A 128 -2.55 -14.61 8.23
CA GLU A 128 -3.43 -13.43 8.28
C GLU A 128 -4.22 -13.23 6.98
N GLY A 129 -3.59 -13.51 5.84
CA GLY A 129 -4.21 -13.38 4.52
C GLY A 129 -5.40 -14.32 4.26
N LYS A 130 -5.61 -15.34 5.10
CA LYS A 130 -6.79 -16.23 5.03
C LYS A 130 -8.07 -15.53 5.52
N THR A 131 -7.95 -14.66 6.49
CA THR A 131 -9.08 -14.03 7.18
C THR A 131 -9.20 -12.54 6.90
N ALA A 132 -8.12 -11.89 6.47
CA ALA A 132 -8.13 -10.47 6.14
C ALA A 132 -9.15 -10.15 5.03
N ARG A 133 -9.93 -9.09 5.25
CA ARG A 133 -10.88 -8.58 4.28
C ARG A 133 -10.18 -8.16 2.97
N TYR A 134 -9.00 -7.55 3.09
CA TYR A 134 -8.15 -7.17 1.94
C TYR A 134 -6.69 -7.55 2.18
N VAL A 135 -6.05 -8.12 1.15
CA VAL A 135 -4.62 -8.38 1.09
C VAL A 135 -4.03 -7.50 0.00
N THR A 136 -3.09 -6.65 0.39
CA THR A 136 -2.73 -5.53 -0.46
C THR A 136 -1.22 -5.28 -0.50
N SER A 137 -0.75 -4.67 -1.59
CA SER A 137 0.66 -4.29 -1.73
C SER A 137 0.86 -3.11 -2.68
N VAL A 138 2.01 -2.48 -2.54
CA VAL A 138 2.53 -1.49 -3.48
C VAL A 138 3.88 -1.97 -4.00
N CYS A 139 4.22 -1.60 -5.26
CA CYS A 139 5.53 -1.84 -5.86
C CYS A 139 5.89 -3.34 -5.88
N SER A 140 7.12 -3.71 -5.51
CA SER A 140 7.57 -5.11 -5.44
C SER A 140 7.00 -5.89 -4.24
N GLY A 141 6.23 -5.26 -3.34
CA GLY A 141 5.54 -5.96 -2.24
C GLY A 141 4.62 -7.08 -2.70
N SER A 142 4.09 -7.00 -3.92
CA SER A 142 3.32 -8.08 -4.54
C SER A 142 4.12 -9.37 -4.71
N LEU A 143 5.44 -9.31 -4.88
CA LEU A 143 6.28 -10.50 -4.95
C LEU A 143 6.35 -11.22 -3.60
N VAL A 144 6.35 -10.48 -2.49
CA VAL A 144 6.28 -11.07 -1.14
C VAL A 144 4.93 -11.74 -0.91
N LEU A 145 3.82 -11.09 -1.28
CA LEU A 145 2.49 -11.71 -1.24
C LEU A 145 2.41 -12.96 -2.13
N GLY A 146 3.02 -12.89 -3.32
CA GLY A 146 3.14 -14.05 -4.21
C GLY A 146 3.94 -15.19 -3.55
N ALA A 147 5.10 -14.89 -2.95
CA ALA A 147 5.91 -15.87 -2.22
C ALA A 147 5.18 -16.49 -1.03
N ALA A 148 4.29 -15.75 -0.37
CA ALA A 148 3.39 -16.26 0.67
C ALA A 148 2.22 -17.11 0.11
N GLY A 149 2.09 -17.23 -1.24
CA GLY A 149 1.01 -17.98 -1.89
C GLY A 149 -0.32 -17.24 -1.98
N LEU A 150 -0.36 -15.97 -1.60
CA LEU A 150 -1.59 -15.17 -1.50
C LEU A 150 -2.10 -14.62 -2.83
N LEU A 151 -1.28 -14.69 -3.89
CA LEU A 151 -1.66 -14.20 -5.23
C LEU A 151 -1.88 -15.32 -6.26
N ARG A 152 -1.88 -16.58 -5.87
CA ARG A 152 -2.09 -17.70 -6.78
C ARG A 152 -3.45 -17.60 -7.46
N GLY A 153 -3.47 -17.54 -8.80
CA GLY A 153 -4.69 -17.41 -9.61
C GLY A 153 -5.40 -16.06 -9.47
N TYR A 154 -4.73 -15.06 -8.91
CA TYR A 154 -5.22 -13.68 -8.86
C TYR A 154 -4.50 -12.81 -9.87
N ARG A 155 -5.24 -11.87 -10.46
CA ARG A 155 -4.63 -10.78 -11.23
C ARG A 155 -3.93 -9.83 -10.28
N ALA A 156 -2.68 -9.48 -10.60
CA ALA A 156 -1.88 -8.60 -9.76
C ALA A 156 -0.95 -7.73 -10.60
N THR A 157 -0.65 -6.54 -10.11
CA THR A 157 0.42 -5.70 -10.63
C THR A 157 1.60 -5.63 -9.65
N SER A 158 2.70 -5.08 -10.11
CA SER A 158 3.93 -4.86 -9.37
C SER A 158 4.64 -3.63 -9.92
N HIS A 159 5.78 -3.25 -9.34
CA HIS A 159 6.70 -2.34 -10.01
C HIS A 159 7.02 -2.88 -11.42
N TRP A 160 7.00 -2.01 -12.43
CA TRP A 160 7.15 -2.41 -13.84
C TRP A 160 8.38 -3.30 -14.07
N ALA A 161 9.50 -3.00 -13.41
CA ALA A 161 10.77 -3.69 -13.60
C ALA A 161 10.80 -5.15 -13.09
N VAL A 162 9.83 -5.56 -12.27
CA VAL A 162 9.78 -6.91 -11.68
C VAL A 162 8.41 -7.59 -11.86
N ARG A 163 7.47 -6.95 -12.54
CA ARG A 163 6.11 -7.50 -12.76
C ARG A 163 6.13 -8.85 -13.50
N GLU A 164 7.12 -9.07 -14.35
CA GLU A 164 7.29 -10.33 -15.08
C GLU A 164 7.67 -11.53 -14.20
N VAL A 165 8.01 -11.32 -12.91
CA VAL A 165 8.25 -12.39 -11.94
C VAL A 165 6.95 -12.99 -11.41
N LEU A 166 5.83 -12.25 -11.45
CA LEU A 166 4.54 -12.70 -10.92
C LEU A 166 4.07 -14.06 -11.44
N PRO A 167 4.20 -14.42 -12.73
CA PRO A 167 3.81 -15.75 -13.21
C PRO A 167 4.57 -16.91 -12.54
N THR A 168 5.83 -16.73 -12.18
CA THR A 168 6.61 -17.74 -11.45
C THR A 168 5.98 -18.04 -10.09
N LEU A 169 5.31 -17.05 -9.49
CA LEU A 169 4.57 -17.15 -8.22
C LEU A 169 3.08 -17.48 -8.43
N GLU A 170 2.71 -17.97 -9.61
CA GLU A 170 1.35 -18.38 -10.00
C GLU A 170 0.31 -17.24 -9.96
N ALA A 171 0.76 -15.97 -9.98
CA ALA A 171 -0.10 -14.82 -10.15
C ALA A 171 -0.28 -14.47 -11.63
N ILE A 172 -1.39 -13.84 -11.99
CA ILE A 172 -1.69 -13.39 -13.36
C ILE A 172 -1.28 -11.92 -13.47
N PRO A 173 -0.21 -11.60 -14.20
CA PRO A 173 0.25 -10.21 -14.29
C PRO A 173 -0.79 -9.34 -15.00
N ALA A 174 -1.04 -8.17 -14.45
CA ALA A 174 -1.96 -7.18 -14.99
C ALA A 174 -1.30 -5.80 -15.02
N SER A 175 -1.59 -5.04 -16.08
CA SER A 175 -1.21 -3.64 -16.18
C SER A 175 -2.24 -2.78 -15.44
N GLY A 176 -1.77 -1.73 -14.81
CA GLY A 176 -2.61 -0.76 -14.09
C GLY A 176 -1.87 -0.15 -12.91
N ARG A 177 -2.23 1.09 -12.58
CA ARG A 177 -1.67 1.79 -11.43
C ARG A 177 -2.15 1.18 -10.12
N VAL A 178 -3.43 0.77 -10.07
CA VAL A 178 -4.03 -0.07 -9.05
C VAL A 178 -4.79 -1.19 -9.75
N VAL A 179 -4.57 -2.42 -9.33
CA VAL A 179 -5.24 -3.62 -9.86
C VAL A 179 -5.94 -4.32 -8.72
N GLU A 180 -7.26 -4.47 -8.86
CA GLU A 180 -8.09 -5.24 -7.96
C GLU A 180 -8.51 -6.56 -8.62
N ASP A 181 -8.43 -7.64 -7.89
CA ASP A 181 -9.05 -8.91 -8.18
C ASP A 181 -9.60 -9.52 -6.89
N ARG A 182 -10.92 -9.52 -6.77
CA ARG A 182 -11.63 -9.97 -5.56
C ARG A 182 -11.14 -9.17 -4.33
N ASN A 183 -10.51 -9.80 -3.37
CA ASN A 183 -9.96 -9.14 -2.18
C ASN A 183 -8.43 -8.94 -2.24
N ARG A 184 -7.83 -9.05 -3.40
CA ARG A 184 -6.42 -8.71 -3.64
C ARG A 184 -6.35 -7.38 -4.36
N ILE A 185 -5.65 -6.42 -3.76
CA ILE A 185 -5.49 -5.09 -4.35
C ILE A 185 -4.00 -4.76 -4.37
N THR A 186 -3.43 -4.70 -5.54
CA THR A 186 -2.00 -4.44 -5.75
C THR A 186 -1.80 -3.16 -6.54
N ALA A 187 -0.78 -2.39 -6.20
CA ALA A 187 -0.45 -1.16 -6.93
C ALA A 187 0.95 -1.22 -7.55
N GLY A 188 1.15 -0.41 -8.57
CA GLY A 188 2.42 -0.26 -9.28
C GLY A 188 3.51 0.39 -8.43
N GLY A 189 4.54 0.93 -9.07
CA GLY A 189 5.72 1.47 -8.40
C GLY A 189 5.45 2.73 -7.60
N VAL A 190 6.18 2.84 -6.59
CA VAL A 190 6.41 3.84 -5.53
C VAL A 190 5.27 4.83 -5.31
N THR A 191 5.12 5.83 -6.16
CA THR A 191 4.09 6.89 -6.02
C THR A 191 2.66 6.39 -6.23
N ALA A 192 2.47 5.22 -6.84
CA ALA A 192 1.14 4.59 -6.94
C ALA A 192 0.53 4.27 -5.56
N GLY A 193 1.36 4.26 -4.51
CA GLY A 193 0.90 4.08 -3.14
C GLY A 193 -0.08 5.14 -2.66
N ILE A 194 0.04 6.39 -3.14
CA ILE A 194 -0.90 7.46 -2.77
C ILE A 194 -2.27 7.21 -3.41
N ASP A 195 -2.29 6.92 -4.74
CA ASP A 195 -3.54 6.58 -5.44
C ASP A 195 -4.20 5.34 -4.85
N PHE A 196 -3.39 4.31 -4.52
CA PHE A 196 -3.83 3.10 -3.85
C PHE A 196 -4.45 3.38 -2.47
N GLY A 197 -3.83 4.26 -1.67
CA GLY A 197 -4.36 4.68 -0.38
C GLY A 197 -5.75 5.32 -0.52
N LEU A 198 -5.90 6.28 -1.43
CA LEU A 198 -7.18 6.93 -1.72
C LEU A 198 -8.22 5.93 -2.28
N TYR A 199 -7.80 5.02 -3.15
CA TYR A 199 -8.65 3.96 -3.68
C TYR A 199 -9.23 3.07 -2.55
N LEU A 200 -8.40 2.65 -1.61
CA LEU A 200 -8.86 1.85 -0.47
C LEU A 200 -9.74 2.64 0.50
N VAL A 201 -9.42 3.92 0.73
CA VAL A 201 -10.30 4.79 1.52
C VAL A 201 -11.69 4.87 0.88
N ALA A 202 -11.78 5.03 -0.45
CA ALA A 202 -13.06 5.03 -1.15
C ALA A 202 -13.82 3.70 -0.96
N LYS A 203 -13.13 2.57 -1.02
CA LYS A 203 -13.74 1.26 -0.79
C LYS A 203 -14.23 1.04 0.64
N LEU A 204 -13.53 1.60 1.62
CA LEU A 204 -13.84 1.41 3.05
C LEU A 204 -14.84 2.45 3.58
N ARG A 205 -14.81 3.67 3.05
CA ARG A 205 -15.53 4.84 3.57
C ARG A 205 -16.36 5.58 2.55
N GLY A 206 -16.32 5.15 1.28
CA GLY A 206 -17.01 5.78 0.16
C GLY A 206 -16.26 6.93 -0.49
N ASP A 207 -16.70 7.27 -1.71
CA ASP A 207 -16.03 8.25 -2.57
C ASP A 207 -15.99 9.65 -1.96
N TYR A 208 -17.04 10.04 -1.25
CA TYR A 208 -17.10 11.36 -0.61
C TYR A 208 -15.97 11.55 0.41
N TYR A 209 -15.74 10.53 1.25
CA TYR A 209 -14.66 10.56 2.23
C TYR A 209 -13.29 10.61 1.55
N ALA A 210 -13.08 9.79 0.51
CA ALA A 210 -11.83 9.76 -0.22
C ALA A 210 -11.54 11.07 -0.95
N GLN A 211 -12.54 11.72 -1.55
CA GLN A 211 -12.38 13.03 -2.19
C GLN A 211 -12.06 14.13 -1.18
N ALA A 212 -12.71 14.13 -0.02
CA ALA A 212 -12.37 15.06 1.06
C ALA A 212 -10.93 14.87 1.53
N LEU A 213 -10.51 13.62 1.67
CA LEU A 213 -9.13 13.29 2.05
C LEU A 213 -8.12 13.68 0.97
N GLN A 214 -8.42 13.46 -0.31
CA GLN A 214 -7.58 13.91 -1.42
C GLN A 214 -7.36 15.42 -1.38
N LEU A 215 -8.43 16.19 -1.14
CA LEU A 215 -8.33 17.65 -0.99
C LEU A 215 -7.51 18.05 0.24
N MET A 216 -7.69 17.36 1.37
CA MET A 216 -6.90 17.61 2.59
C MET A 216 -5.40 17.32 2.39
N LEU A 217 -5.06 16.36 1.56
CA LEU A 217 -3.68 16.04 1.17
C LEU A 217 -3.14 16.97 0.08
N GLU A 218 -4.01 17.80 -0.52
CA GLU A 218 -3.67 18.62 -1.69
C GLU A 218 -3.01 17.77 -2.80
N TYR A 219 -3.53 16.53 -2.96
CA TYR A 219 -2.96 15.60 -3.92
C TYR A 219 -3.47 15.89 -5.32
N ASP A 220 -2.76 16.78 -6.01
CA ASP A 220 -2.96 17.19 -7.40
C ASP A 220 -1.62 17.11 -8.17
N PRO A 221 -1.19 15.91 -8.58
CA PRO A 221 0.18 15.69 -9.08
C PRO A 221 0.40 16.33 -10.45
N HIS A 222 1.42 17.19 -10.52
CA HIS A 222 1.90 17.86 -11.74
C HIS A 222 3.41 17.59 -11.93
N PRO A 223 3.79 16.38 -12.37
CA PRO A 223 5.20 16.05 -12.56
C PRO A 223 5.81 16.90 -13.70
N PRO A 224 7.06 17.38 -13.56
CA PRO A 224 7.69 18.22 -14.57
C PRO A 224 8.07 17.47 -15.85
N PHE A 225 8.00 16.15 -15.84
CA PHE A 225 8.34 15.27 -16.96
C PHE A 225 7.28 14.20 -17.19
N HIS A 226 7.14 13.75 -18.44
CA HIS A 226 6.27 12.64 -18.85
C HIS A 226 7.07 11.35 -19.02
N SER A 227 7.75 10.89 -17.97
CA SER A 227 8.58 9.67 -17.96
C SER A 227 8.21 8.74 -16.79
N GLY A 228 6.96 8.83 -16.35
CA GLY A 228 6.49 8.09 -15.18
C GLY A 228 6.16 6.62 -15.43
N THR A 229 6.06 6.22 -16.72
CA THR A 229 5.85 4.82 -17.11
C THR A 229 6.86 4.41 -18.20
N PRO A 230 7.14 3.11 -18.39
CA PRO A 230 7.99 2.66 -19.49
C PRO A 230 7.48 3.08 -20.88
N ASP A 231 6.16 3.20 -21.02
CA ASP A 231 5.52 3.54 -22.30
C ASP A 231 5.68 5.04 -22.63
N ASP A 232 5.65 5.90 -21.60
CA ASP A 232 5.79 7.35 -21.74
C ASP A 232 7.26 7.80 -21.76
N ALA A 233 8.16 7.01 -21.19
CA ALA A 233 9.58 7.35 -21.09
C ALA A 233 10.25 7.27 -22.47
N ARG A 234 11.18 8.22 -22.72
CA ARG A 234 12.07 8.13 -23.88
C ARG A 234 12.83 6.80 -23.85
N ALA A 235 13.12 6.25 -25.03
CA ALA A 235 13.78 4.95 -25.16
C ALA A 235 15.10 4.86 -24.38
N ASP A 236 15.96 5.87 -24.50
CA ASP A 236 17.24 5.92 -23.81
C ASP A 236 17.12 5.95 -22.27
N ILE A 237 16.11 6.65 -21.73
CA ILE A 237 15.81 6.67 -20.30
C ILE A 237 15.25 5.32 -19.83
N ARG A 238 14.34 4.73 -20.59
CA ARG A 238 13.80 3.39 -20.32
C ARG A 238 14.90 2.33 -20.33
N ASP A 239 15.79 2.37 -21.33
CA ASP A 239 16.88 1.41 -21.46
C ASP A 239 17.87 1.53 -20.30
N LEU A 240 18.23 2.76 -19.90
CA LEU A 240 19.03 3.02 -18.71
C LEU A 240 18.38 2.43 -17.44
N ALA A 241 17.10 2.73 -17.23
CA ALA A 241 16.38 2.23 -16.07
C ALA A 241 16.29 0.68 -16.07
N THR A 242 16.08 0.07 -17.24
CA THR A 242 16.06 -1.38 -17.41
C THR A 242 17.38 -2.01 -17.00
N VAL A 243 18.51 -1.44 -17.43
CA VAL A 243 19.85 -1.92 -17.02
C VAL A 243 20.05 -1.76 -15.50
N MET A 244 19.62 -0.65 -14.93
CA MET A 244 19.71 -0.43 -13.46
C MET A 244 18.92 -1.44 -12.65
N TYR A 245 17.74 -1.87 -13.12
CA TYR A 245 16.88 -2.83 -12.43
C TYR A 245 17.21 -4.30 -12.77
N ALA A 246 18.03 -4.59 -13.76
CA ALA A 246 18.35 -5.96 -14.16
C ALA A 246 18.88 -6.85 -13.02
N PRO A 247 19.75 -6.38 -12.10
CA PRO A 247 20.19 -7.17 -10.96
C PRO A 247 19.02 -7.52 -10.00
N LEU A 248 18.10 -6.58 -9.76
CA LEU A 248 16.92 -6.83 -8.94
C LEU A 248 16.00 -7.86 -9.57
N LEU A 249 15.69 -7.70 -10.86
CA LEU A 249 14.87 -8.63 -11.63
C LEU A 249 15.43 -10.05 -11.56
N LYS A 250 16.73 -10.21 -11.80
CA LYS A 250 17.41 -11.51 -11.70
C LYS A 250 17.29 -12.13 -10.32
N SER A 251 17.57 -11.35 -9.27
CA SER A 251 17.51 -11.84 -7.89
C SER A 251 16.09 -12.22 -7.47
N ALA A 252 15.09 -11.41 -7.85
CA ALA A 252 13.68 -11.70 -7.59
C ALA A 252 13.20 -12.97 -8.33
N GLY A 253 13.62 -13.14 -9.58
CA GLY A 253 13.33 -14.36 -10.35
C GLY A 253 13.88 -15.62 -9.68
N LEU A 254 15.14 -15.60 -9.25
CA LEU A 254 15.76 -16.73 -8.54
C LEU A 254 15.05 -17.03 -7.21
N ALA A 255 14.68 -16.01 -6.45
CA ALA A 255 13.92 -16.18 -5.21
C ALA A 255 12.53 -16.79 -5.45
N ALA A 256 11.84 -16.35 -6.52
CA ALA A 256 10.54 -16.89 -6.91
C ALA A 256 10.63 -18.38 -7.32
N GLU A 257 11.62 -18.75 -8.12
CA GLU A 257 11.85 -20.16 -8.51
C GLU A 257 12.16 -21.04 -7.29
N ALA A 258 13.02 -20.58 -6.39
CA ALA A 258 13.32 -21.30 -5.16
C ALA A 258 12.06 -21.50 -4.30
N ARG A 259 11.19 -20.49 -4.23
CA ARG A 259 9.94 -20.59 -3.49
C ARG A 259 8.97 -21.59 -4.11
N LYS A 260 8.80 -21.54 -5.42
CA LYS A 260 7.96 -22.49 -6.19
C LYS A 260 8.40 -23.94 -5.99
N MET A 261 9.70 -24.22 -6.01
CA MET A 261 10.24 -25.56 -5.73
C MET A 261 9.91 -26.05 -4.31
N ASN A 262 9.86 -25.15 -3.33
CA ASN A 262 9.47 -25.51 -1.97
C ASN A 262 7.99 -25.85 -1.83
N TRP A 263 7.11 -25.20 -2.61
CA TRP A 263 5.68 -25.55 -2.61
C TRP A 263 5.43 -26.96 -3.12
N SER A 264 6.12 -27.36 -4.21
CA SER A 264 5.96 -28.69 -4.81
C SER A 264 6.45 -29.84 -3.92
N LYS A 265 7.23 -29.55 -2.87
CA LYS A 265 7.69 -30.57 -1.90
C LYS A 265 6.71 -30.79 -0.74
N HIS A 266 5.70 -29.93 -0.58
CA HIS A 266 4.77 -29.95 0.53
C HIS A 266 3.29 -30.09 0.06
N SER A 267 3.06 -30.20 -1.26
CA SER A 267 1.80 -30.57 -1.90
C SER A 267 1.77 -32.06 -2.29
#